data_80322c85c78ce168ffab0106232ef8a3
#
_entry.id   80322c85c78ce168ffab0106232ef8a3
#
_cell.length_a   1.000
_cell.length_b   1.000
_cell.length_c   1.000
_cell.angle_alpha   90.00
_cell.angle_beta   90.00
_cell.angle_gamma   90.00
#
_symmetry.space_group_name_H-M   'P 1'
#
loop_
_entity.id
_entity.type
_entity.pdbx_description
1 polymer ?
#
loop_
_entity_poly.entity_id
_entity_poly.type
_entity_poly.pdbx_seq_one_letter_code
_entity_poly.pdbx_strand_id
1 'polypeptide(L)'
;MSRLLETEPVAEILRLFDELIAQQRARVLAHARRLNPQLTDDDVQQPHDFAELAGSAEWNYEDGILAGYQAAQAAVRAALRKLD
;
A
#
# COMPACT_ATOMS: atom_id res chain seq x y z
N MET A 1 -11.18 22.43 8.88
CA MET A 1 -11.78 21.17 8.41
C MET A 1 -11.85 21.16 6.89
N SER A 2 -11.48 20.06 6.26
CA SER A 2 -11.40 19.97 4.81
C SER A 2 -12.78 19.66 4.21
N ARG A 3 -13.33 20.59 3.45
CA ARG A 3 -14.60 20.39 2.74
C ARG A 3 -14.39 19.56 1.47
N LEU A 4 -13.28 19.75 0.81
CA LEU A 4 -12.99 19.11 -0.46
C LEU A 4 -12.96 17.59 -0.31
N LEU A 5 -12.42 17.09 0.81
CA LEU A 5 -12.36 15.67 1.09
C LEU A 5 -13.74 15.04 1.31
N GLU A 6 -14.77 15.87 1.56
CA GLU A 6 -16.14 15.41 1.83
C GLU A 6 -17.03 15.39 0.58
N THR A 7 -16.53 15.91 -0.56
CA THR A 7 -17.31 15.88 -1.79
C THR A 7 -17.37 14.47 -2.36
N GLU A 8 -18.48 14.13 -3.01
CA GLU A 8 -18.69 12.81 -3.60
C GLU A 8 -17.58 12.39 -4.58
N PRO A 9 -17.20 13.23 -5.57
CA PRO A 9 -16.14 12.84 -6.50
C PRO A 9 -14.81 12.58 -5.82
N VAL A 10 -14.45 13.40 -4.85
CA VAL A 10 -13.18 13.25 -4.12
C VAL A 10 -13.22 12.01 -3.23
N ALA A 11 -14.34 11.78 -2.55
CA ALA A 11 -14.52 10.58 -1.72
C ALA A 11 -14.37 9.31 -2.56
N GLU A 12 -14.90 9.32 -3.78
CA GLU A 12 -14.80 8.19 -4.71
C GLU A 12 -13.35 7.93 -5.13
N ILE A 13 -12.60 9.00 -5.43
CA ILE A 13 -11.18 8.89 -5.79
C ILE A 13 -10.38 8.33 -4.61
N LEU A 14 -10.63 8.81 -3.41
CA LEU A 14 -9.92 8.32 -2.23
C LEU A 14 -10.24 6.86 -1.93
N ARG A 15 -11.50 6.46 -2.16
CA ARG A 15 -11.92 5.07 -2.00
C ARG A 15 -11.19 4.16 -3.01
N LEU A 16 -10.98 4.65 -4.22
CA LEU A 16 -10.23 3.92 -5.23
C LEU A 16 -8.80 3.64 -4.76
N PHE A 17 -8.13 4.63 -4.15
CA PHE A 17 -6.81 4.42 -3.57
C PHE A 17 -6.84 3.34 -2.49
N ASP A 18 -7.84 3.37 -1.61
CA ASP A 18 -7.98 2.36 -0.56
C ASP A 18 -8.12 0.95 -1.16
N GLU A 19 -8.88 0.81 -2.24
CA GLU A 19 -9.05 -0.47 -2.93
C GLU A 19 -7.75 -0.94 -3.57
N LEU A 20 -7.03 -0.04 -4.25
CA LEU A 20 -5.75 -0.37 -4.88
C LEU A 20 -4.73 -0.82 -3.83
N ILE A 21 -4.68 -0.13 -2.71
CA ILE A 21 -3.76 -0.45 -1.62
C ILE A 21 -4.12 -1.82 -1.02
N ALA A 22 -5.40 -2.08 -0.79
CA ALA A 22 -5.85 -3.35 -0.23
C ALA A 22 -5.52 -4.52 -1.15
N GLN A 23 -5.75 -4.36 -2.46
CA GLN A 23 -5.43 -5.38 -3.46
C GLN A 23 -3.93 -5.63 -3.52
N GLN A 24 -3.12 -4.57 -3.53
CA GLN A 24 -1.67 -4.69 -3.61
C GLN A 24 -1.09 -5.30 -2.33
N ARG A 25 -1.65 -4.94 -1.18
CA ARG A 25 -1.24 -5.53 0.10
C ARG A 25 -1.48 -7.04 0.11
N ALA A 26 -2.61 -7.47 -0.44
CA ALA A 26 -2.92 -8.90 -0.57
C ALA A 26 -1.91 -9.61 -1.49
N ARG A 27 -1.48 -8.96 -2.59
CA ARG A 27 -0.47 -9.51 -3.49
C ARG A 27 0.89 -9.63 -2.81
N VAL A 28 1.29 -8.61 -2.05
CA VAL A 28 2.55 -8.63 -1.30
C VAL A 28 2.57 -9.81 -0.33
N LEU A 29 1.48 -10.01 0.39
CA LEU A 29 1.36 -11.12 1.33
C LEU A 29 1.35 -12.48 0.62
N ALA A 30 0.64 -12.58 -0.50
CA ALA A 30 0.58 -13.81 -1.28
C ALA A 30 1.97 -14.21 -1.80
N HIS A 31 2.74 -13.25 -2.30
CA HIS A 31 4.13 -13.49 -2.73
C HIS A 31 5.01 -13.93 -1.57
N ALA A 32 4.88 -13.26 -0.42
CA ALA A 32 5.66 -13.62 0.77
C ALA A 32 5.37 -15.06 1.18
N ARG A 33 4.11 -15.48 1.16
CA ARG A 33 3.71 -16.83 1.56
C ARG A 33 4.11 -17.93 0.58
N ARG A 34 4.42 -17.57 -0.67
CA ARG A 34 5.05 -18.53 -1.59
C ARG A 34 6.47 -18.83 -1.18
N LEU A 35 7.16 -17.84 -0.63
CA LEU A 35 8.54 -17.99 -0.15
C LEU A 35 8.58 -18.65 1.23
N ASN A 36 7.62 -18.31 2.08
CA ASN A 36 7.49 -18.90 3.41
C ASN A 36 6.02 -18.87 3.84
N PRO A 37 5.32 -20.02 3.82
CA PRO A 37 3.88 -20.08 4.16
C PRO A 37 3.53 -19.65 5.56
N GLN A 38 4.52 -19.56 6.47
CA GLN A 38 4.29 -19.19 7.86
C GLN A 38 4.23 -17.68 8.07
N LEU A 39 4.58 -16.87 7.06
CA LEU A 39 4.61 -15.43 7.21
C LEU A 39 3.21 -14.83 7.36
N THR A 40 3.10 -13.88 8.29
CA THR A 40 1.88 -13.14 8.55
C THR A 40 1.98 -11.74 7.94
N ASP A 41 0.86 -11.01 7.96
CA ASP A 41 0.84 -9.63 7.48
C ASP A 41 1.81 -8.73 8.27
N ASP A 42 1.92 -8.94 9.58
CA ASP A 42 2.87 -8.20 10.40
C ASP A 42 4.32 -8.52 10.04
N ASP A 43 4.61 -9.79 9.74
CA ASP A 43 5.96 -10.22 9.37
C ASP A 43 6.44 -9.52 8.10
N VAL A 44 5.60 -9.35 7.10
CA VAL A 44 6.00 -8.75 5.83
C VAL A 44 6.25 -7.24 5.95
N GLN A 45 5.86 -6.62 7.05
CA GLN A 45 6.17 -5.22 7.32
C GLN A 45 7.58 -5.04 7.89
N GLN A 46 8.27 -6.14 8.22
CA GLN A 46 9.64 -6.13 8.73
C GLN A 46 10.50 -7.07 7.90
N PRO A 47 10.69 -6.78 6.60
CA PRO A 47 11.34 -7.70 5.67
C PRO A 47 12.80 -7.98 5.97
N HIS A 48 13.49 -7.11 6.71
CA HIS A 48 14.88 -7.38 7.07
C HIS A 48 15.05 -8.57 8.01
N ASP A 49 13.98 -8.93 8.72
CA ASP A 49 14.01 -10.07 9.64
C ASP A 49 13.86 -11.40 8.90
N PHE A 50 13.56 -11.36 7.61
CA PHE A 50 13.31 -12.55 6.78
C PHE A 50 14.16 -12.50 5.53
N ALA A 51 15.23 -13.29 5.51
CA ALA A 51 16.19 -13.31 4.40
C ALA A 51 15.50 -13.65 3.07
N GLU A 52 14.50 -14.52 3.08
CA GLU A 52 13.75 -14.90 1.89
C GLU A 52 13.00 -13.73 1.26
N LEU A 53 12.55 -12.78 2.06
CA LEU A 53 11.90 -11.56 1.55
C LEU A 53 12.94 -10.56 1.06
N ALA A 54 13.94 -10.27 1.91
CA ALA A 54 14.96 -9.29 1.59
C ALA A 54 15.71 -9.65 0.30
N GLY A 55 15.90 -10.95 0.04
CA GLY A 55 16.60 -11.44 -1.14
C GLY A 55 15.74 -11.66 -2.38
N SER A 56 14.44 -11.49 -2.29
CA SER A 56 13.53 -11.75 -3.42
C SER A 56 13.26 -10.47 -4.23
N ALA A 57 13.76 -10.44 -5.47
CA ALA A 57 13.50 -9.32 -6.37
C ALA A 57 12.00 -9.18 -6.67
N GLU A 58 11.30 -10.30 -6.87
CA GLU A 58 9.87 -10.29 -7.17
C GLU A 58 9.05 -9.74 -6.00
N TRP A 59 9.35 -10.20 -4.80
CA TRP A 59 8.66 -9.70 -3.62
C TRP A 59 8.92 -8.21 -3.41
N ASN A 60 10.18 -7.79 -3.53
CA ASN A 60 10.55 -6.37 -3.37
C ASN A 60 9.89 -5.48 -4.42
N TYR A 61 9.70 -5.98 -5.64
CA TYR A 61 8.97 -5.26 -6.69
C TYR A 61 7.53 -5.02 -6.27
N GLU A 62 6.83 -6.04 -5.80
CA GLU A 62 5.44 -5.92 -5.36
C GLU A 62 5.30 -5.02 -4.13
N ASP A 63 6.24 -5.11 -3.20
CA ASP A 63 6.27 -4.25 -2.02
C ASP A 63 6.52 -2.79 -2.40
N GLY A 64 7.36 -2.55 -3.39
CA GLY A 64 7.61 -1.22 -3.93
C GLY A 64 6.37 -0.58 -4.56
N ILE A 65 5.55 -1.38 -5.25
CA ILE A 65 4.28 -0.88 -5.81
C ILE A 65 3.35 -0.45 -4.68
N LEU A 66 3.27 -1.25 -3.62
CA LEU A 66 2.44 -0.91 -2.45
C LEU A 66 2.90 0.42 -1.83
N ALA A 67 4.21 0.57 -1.62
CA ALA A 67 4.77 1.81 -1.08
C ALA A 67 4.46 3.00 -1.98
N GLY A 68 4.53 2.82 -3.30
CA GLY A 68 4.19 3.85 -4.27
C GLY A 68 2.73 4.27 -4.20
N TYR A 69 1.81 3.33 -4.10
CA TYR A 69 0.38 3.63 -3.95
C TYR A 69 0.11 4.41 -2.65
N GLN A 70 0.74 4.00 -1.56
CA GLN A 70 0.59 4.68 -0.28
C GLN A 70 1.14 6.10 -0.32
N ALA A 71 2.29 6.29 -0.95
CA ALA A 71 2.89 7.62 -1.12
C ALA A 71 2.01 8.52 -1.99
N ALA A 72 1.46 7.98 -3.08
CA ALA A 72 0.57 8.72 -3.96
C ALA A 72 -0.71 9.14 -3.22
N GLN A 73 -1.30 8.24 -2.44
CA GLN A 73 -2.50 8.56 -1.65
C GLN A 73 -2.20 9.69 -0.66
N ALA A 74 -1.07 9.62 0.04
CA ALA A 74 -0.67 10.65 1.00
C ALA A 74 -0.48 12.00 0.31
N ALA A 75 0.15 12.00 -0.86
CA ALA A 75 0.38 13.23 -1.63
C ALA A 75 -0.94 13.85 -2.11
N VAL A 76 -1.87 13.03 -2.58
CA VAL A 76 -3.19 13.49 -3.01
C VAL A 76 -3.95 14.10 -1.84
N ARG A 77 -3.97 13.43 -0.68
CA ARG A 77 -4.64 13.96 0.51
C ARG A 77 -4.04 15.30 0.94
N ALA A 78 -2.71 15.41 0.93
CA ALA A 78 -2.03 16.65 1.29
C ALA A 78 -2.38 17.78 0.31
N ALA A 79 -2.41 17.50 -0.99
CA ALA A 79 -2.78 18.48 -2.01
C ALA A 79 -4.22 18.95 -1.83
N LEU A 80 -5.14 18.02 -1.55
CA LEU A 80 -6.56 18.36 -1.34
C LEU A 80 -6.75 19.27 -0.13
N ARG A 81 -6.01 19.04 0.96
CA ARG A 81 -6.07 19.91 2.14
C ARG A 81 -5.62 21.32 1.82
N LYS A 82 -4.60 21.48 0.97
CA LYS A 82 -4.11 22.80 0.57
C LYS A 82 -5.10 23.55 -0.32
N LEU A 83 -5.87 22.84 -1.12
CA LEU A 83 -6.86 23.42 -2.02
C LEU A 83 -8.15 23.82 -1.28
N ASP A 84 -8.36 23.30 -0.10
CA ASP A 84 -9.54 23.55 0.70
C ASP A 84 -9.36 24.85 1.55
#